data_e832a6ffabf4ffd918c332ab498e5847
#
_entry.id   e832a6ffabf4ffd918c332ab498e5847
#
_cell.length_a   1.000
_cell.length_b   1.000
_cell.length_c   1.000
_cell.angle_alpha   90.00
_cell.angle_beta   90.00
_cell.angle_gamma   90.00
#
_symmetry.space_group_name_H-M   'P 1'
#
loop_
_entity.id
_entity.type
_entity.pdbx_description
1 polymer ?
#
loop_
_entity_poly.entity_id
_entity_poly.type
_entity_poly.pdbx_seq_one_letter_code
_entity_poly.pdbx_strand_id
1 'polypeptide(L)'
;MMGEQSGQTRCYYNMSIEQFVPADHPLRAIRPLIEAKTIRRECRSLYSPIGRPSIPPEQLFLALVGGYLMGISSDRKLVMELQCNMALKWFVGLGLDEEPWDASTFSQNRRRRFDQSGILEKLFDQTVKRALQENLISRHVSVDGTLVRANASFKSFVPIEVAMDPEEYKKRLRSSDDEDHQGPQDPGNPTVDFRGQKRGNRTHRSLTDSDCRFVSKGTLGTGAYPGYTVNAVMENRHRLLLGLRAEIFRSSTSEEQGVLALLDRAKRRFRFKAKSLGADKGFFHREFIAGVFRRRVQPHIAADTRGSSRFHQRVRMRRRGEPYRLSQRCLKKIEELFGEGKEFHGLRRFRRRGLLKV
;
A
#
# COMPACT_ATOMS: atom_id res chain seq x y z
N MET A 1 27.53 -32.28 22.67
CA MET A 1 27.08 -33.54 22.02
C MET A 1 26.20 -33.16 20.83
N MET A 2 26.45 -33.69 19.67
CA MET A 2 25.52 -33.56 18.54
C MET A 2 24.31 -34.46 18.82
N GLY A 3 23.08 -33.92 18.62
CA GLY A 3 21.86 -34.70 18.74
C GLY A 3 21.72 -35.69 17.58
N GLU A 4 21.05 -36.79 17.82
CA GLU A 4 20.70 -37.76 16.80
C GLU A 4 19.37 -37.40 16.15
N GLN A 5 19.23 -37.63 14.87
CA GLN A 5 17.99 -37.41 14.13
C GLN A 5 17.13 -38.67 14.27
N SER A 6 15.98 -38.57 14.97
CA SER A 6 15.00 -39.65 14.98
C SER A 6 14.14 -39.58 13.73
N GLY A 7 14.00 -40.73 13.04
CA GLY A 7 13.05 -40.88 11.95
C GLY A 7 11.59 -40.79 12.45
N GLN A 8 10.67 -40.46 11.56
CA GLN A 8 9.24 -40.50 11.87
C GLN A 8 8.80 -41.96 12.15
N THR A 9 8.38 -42.24 13.39
CA THR A 9 8.02 -43.58 13.82
C THR A 9 6.52 -43.84 13.94
N ARG A 10 5.68 -42.77 13.78
CA ARG A 10 4.23 -42.88 13.95
C ARG A 10 3.50 -42.52 12.65
N CYS A 11 2.54 -43.36 12.27
CA CYS A 11 1.70 -43.16 11.08
C CYS A 11 0.42 -42.38 11.38
N TYR A 12 -0.03 -42.33 12.63
CA TYR A 12 -1.29 -41.69 13.03
C TYR A 12 -1.09 -40.74 14.21
N TYR A 13 -1.62 -39.53 14.10
CA TYR A 13 -1.65 -38.53 15.16
C TYR A 13 -3.10 -38.07 15.37
N ASN A 14 -3.62 -38.20 16.58
CA ASN A 14 -4.92 -37.64 16.97
C ASN A 14 -4.71 -36.23 17.53
N MET A 15 -4.50 -35.26 16.61
CA MET A 15 -4.26 -33.86 16.98
C MET A 15 -5.07 -32.92 16.06
N SER A 16 -5.60 -31.84 16.64
CA SER A 16 -6.22 -30.78 15.85
C SER A 16 -5.16 -29.80 15.35
N ILE A 17 -5.43 -29.13 14.23
CA ILE A 17 -4.56 -28.06 13.70
C ILE A 17 -4.34 -26.93 14.73
N GLU A 18 -5.31 -26.72 15.62
CA GLU A 18 -5.25 -25.77 16.73
C GLU A 18 -4.07 -26.04 17.68
N GLN A 19 -3.74 -27.30 17.91
CA GLN A 19 -2.64 -27.72 18.81
C GLN A 19 -1.26 -27.55 18.17
N PHE A 20 -1.18 -27.51 16.84
CA PHE A 20 0.10 -27.30 16.13
C PHE A 20 0.56 -25.84 16.13
N VAL A 21 -0.36 -24.88 16.30
CA VAL A 21 0.00 -23.46 16.28
C VAL A 21 0.37 -23.04 17.71
N PRO A 22 1.60 -22.56 17.96
CA PRO A 22 2.02 -22.08 19.28
C PRO A 22 1.08 -21.01 19.84
N ALA A 23 0.88 -21.00 21.14
CA ALA A 23 -0.03 -20.05 21.81
C ALA A 23 0.38 -18.59 21.63
N ASP A 24 1.67 -18.34 21.52
CA ASP A 24 2.29 -17.00 21.30
C ASP A 24 2.46 -16.63 19.83
N HIS A 25 2.00 -17.46 18.90
CA HIS A 25 2.15 -17.18 17.47
C HIS A 25 1.39 -15.90 17.07
N PRO A 26 2.04 -14.96 16.32
CA PRO A 26 1.44 -13.65 16.01
C PRO A 26 0.07 -13.70 15.32
N LEU A 27 -0.18 -14.72 14.50
CA LEU A 27 -1.47 -14.90 13.83
C LEU A 27 -2.61 -15.15 14.81
N ARG A 28 -2.35 -15.70 16.03
CA ARG A 28 -3.36 -15.90 17.07
C ARG A 28 -3.91 -14.58 17.60
N ALA A 29 -3.07 -13.59 17.79
CA ALA A 29 -3.49 -12.25 18.20
C ALA A 29 -4.34 -11.53 17.14
N ILE A 30 -4.07 -11.81 15.86
CA ILE A 30 -4.72 -11.13 14.73
C ILE A 30 -6.04 -11.83 14.33
N ARG A 31 -6.09 -13.16 14.38
CA ARG A 31 -7.25 -13.93 13.90
C ARG A 31 -8.59 -13.48 14.51
N PRO A 32 -8.71 -13.20 15.83
CA PRO A 32 -9.96 -12.75 16.46
C PRO A 32 -10.39 -11.34 16.05
N LEU A 33 -9.47 -10.52 15.54
CA LEU A 33 -9.78 -9.17 15.06
C LEU A 33 -10.54 -9.18 13.73
N ILE A 34 -10.54 -10.32 13.02
CA ILE A 34 -11.13 -10.48 11.70
C ILE A 34 -12.42 -11.30 11.80
N GLU A 35 -13.55 -10.62 11.61
CA GLU A 35 -14.87 -11.23 11.68
C GLU A 35 -15.28 -11.86 10.34
N ALA A 36 -15.26 -13.18 10.24
CA ALA A 36 -15.66 -13.92 9.04
C ALA A 36 -17.10 -13.60 8.58
N LYS A 37 -18.04 -13.45 9.54
CA LYS A 37 -19.43 -13.09 9.22
C LYS A 37 -19.55 -11.73 8.52
N THR A 38 -18.77 -10.76 8.95
CA THR A 38 -18.73 -9.44 8.35
C THR A 38 -18.17 -9.47 6.92
N ILE A 39 -17.07 -10.20 6.70
CA ILE A 39 -16.50 -10.39 5.36
C ILE A 39 -17.54 -11.02 4.43
N ARG A 40 -18.18 -12.11 4.86
CA ARG A 40 -19.20 -12.83 4.07
C ARG A 40 -20.37 -11.92 3.71
N ARG A 41 -20.87 -11.12 4.64
CA ARG A 41 -21.95 -10.15 4.41
C ARG A 41 -21.57 -9.12 3.35
N GLU A 42 -20.40 -8.50 3.49
CA GLU A 42 -19.94 -7.46 2.55
C GLU A 42 -19.62 -8.02 1.16
N CYS A 43 -19.20 -9.28 1.07
CA CYS A 43 -18.89 -9.95 -0.20
C CYS A 43 -20.10 -10.61 -0.88
N ARG A 44 -21.27 -10.67 -0.24
CA ARG A 44 -22.43 -11.42 -0.74
C ARG A 44 -22.82 -11.06 -2.18
N SER A 45 -22.81 -9.79 -2.53
CA SER A 45 -23.14 -9.30 -3.87
C SER A 45 -22.11 -9.64 -4.95
N LEU A 46 -20.91 -10.11 -4.55
CA LEU A 46 -19.82 -10.46 -5.47
C LEU A 46 -19.84 -11.95 -5.87
N TYR A 47 -20.75 -12.73 -5.28
CA TYR A 47 -20.89 -14.16 -5.51
C TYR A 47 -22.24 -14.47 -6.14
N SER A 48 -22.24 -15.30 -7.21
CA SER A 48 -23.46 -15.78 -7.82
C SER A 48 -24.22 -16.71 -6.85
N PRO A 49 -25.57 -16.65 -6.83
CA PRO A 49 -26.38 -17.58 -6.05
C PRO A 49 -26.49 -18.98 -6.70
N ILE A 50 -26.06 -19.13 -7.95
CA ILE A 50 -26.13 -20.37 -8.73
C ILE A 50 -24.76 -20.76 -9.26
N GLY A 51 -24.56 -22.05 -9.54
CA GLY A 51 -23.34 -22.62 -10.10
C GLY A 51 -22.45 -23.28 -9.04
N ARG A 52 -21.26 -23.76 -9.46
CA ARG A 52 -20.30 -24.44 -8.57
C ARG A 52 -19.83 -23.52 -7.45
N PRO A 53 -19.80 -23.99 -6.19
CA PRO A 53 -19.21 -23.24 -5.08
C PRO A 53 -17.78 -22.78 -5.37
N SER A 54 -17.50 -21.54 -5.01
CA SER A 54 -16.18 -20.94 -5.18
C SER A 54 -15.48 -20.78 -3.84
N ILE A 55 -14.23 -20.31 -3.82
CA ILE A 55 -13.48 -20.04 -2.58
C ILE A 55 -14.32 -19.15 -1.66
N PRO A 56 -14.53 -19.54 -0.39
CA PRO A 56 -15.22 -18.70 0.59
C PRO A 56 -14.54 -17.32 0.72
N PRO A 57 -15.29 -16.20 0.75
CA PRO A 57 -14.69 -14.87 0.80
C PRO A 57 -13.84 -14.63 2.03
N GLU A 58 -14.21 -15.19 3.17
CA GLU A 58 -13.43 -15.12 4.41
C GLU A 58 -12.09 -15.84 4.28
N GLN A 59 -12.04 -17.00 3.67
CA GLN A 59 -10.80 -17.73 3.43
C GLN A 59 -9.90 -16.97 2.44
N LEU A 60 -10.48 -16.44 1.36
CA LEU A 60 -9.74 -15.63 0.40
C LEU A 60 -9.13 -14.38 1.06
N PHE A 61 -9.89 -13.69 1.90
CA PHE A 61 -9.41 -12.51 2.62
C PHE A 61 -8.33 -12.86 3.65
N LEU A 62 -8.55 -13.90 4.46
CA LEU A 62 -7.60 -14.36 5.46
C LEU A 62 -6.28 -14.83 4.82
N ALA A 63 -6.36 -15.52 3.67
CA ALA A 63 -5.16 -15.90 2.93
C ALA A 63 -4.36 -14.67 2.46
N LEU A 64 -5.02 -13.63 1.96
CA LEU A 64 -4.35 -12.38 1.59
C LEU A 64 -3.70 -11.71 2.80
N VAL A 65 -4.42 -11.56 3.91
CA VAL A 65 -3.90 -10.94 5.13
C VAL A 65 -2.74 -11.78 5.70
N GLY A 66 -2.92 -13.10 5.84
CA GLY A 66 -1.87 -14.01 6.32
C GLY A 66 -0.63 -13.95 5.43
N GLY A 67 -0.82 -13.95 4.12
CA GLY A 67 0.28 -13.79 3.16
C GLY A 67 1.06 -12.48 3.35
N TYR A 68 0.38 -11.35 3.52
CA TYR A 68 1.03 -10.08 3.80
C TYR A 68 1.78 -10.09 5.13
N LEU A 69 1.18 -10.62 6.20
CA LEU A 69 1.81 -10.72 7.52
C LEU A 69 3.05 -11.62 7.52
N MET A 70 3.04 -12.67 6.70
CA MET A 70 4.17 -13.59 6.52
C MET A 70 5.18 -13.14 5.45
N GLY A 71 5.03 -11.94 4.88
CA GLY A 71 5.91 -11.42 3.83
C GLY A 71 5.83 -12.17 2.48
N ILE A 72 4.76 -12.93 2.24
CA ILE A 72 4.57 -13.70 1.02
C ILE A 72 4.02 -12.81 -0.08
N SER A 73 4.83 -12.55 -1.07
CA SER A 73 4.53 -11.57 -2.12
C SER A 73 3.84 -12.14 -3.36
N SER A 74 3.80 -13.45 -3.54
CA SER A 74 3.28 -14.13 -4.73
C SER A 74 2.10 -15.03 -4.40
N ASP A 75 1.02 -14.97 -5.19
CA ASP A 75 -0.14 -15.84 -5.03
C ASP A 75 0.23 -17.32 -5.16
N ARG A 76 1.15 -17.65 -6.09
CA ARG A 76 1.66 -19.02 -6.24
C ARG A 76 2.40 -19.48 -4.99
N LYS A 77 3.30 -18.63 -4.47
CA LYS A 77 4.02 -18.94 -3.24
C LYS A 77 3.07 -19.04 -2.04
N LEU A 78 2.05 -18.18 -1.96
CA LEU A 78 1.04 -18.23 -0.91
C LEU A 78 0.29 -19.58 -0.90
N VAL A 79 -0.13 -20.07 -2.06
CA VAL A 79 -0.80 -21.36 -2.17
C VAL A 79 0.14 -22.51 -1.82
N MET A 80 1.42 -22.47 -2.22
CA MET A 80 2.44 -23.46 -1.79
C MET A 80 2.61 -23.46 -0.26
N GLU A 81 2.72 -22.30 0.35
CA GLU A 81 2.84 -22.19 1.82
C GLU A 81 1.59 -22.71 2.52
N LEU A 82 0.40 -22.49 1.97
CA LEU A 82 -0.84 -23.06 2.50
C LEU A 82 -0.88 -24.60 2.46
N GLN A 83 -0.08 -25.26 1.65
CA GLN A 83 0.01 -26.72 1.62
C GLN A 83 0.75 -27.29 2.83
N CYS A 84 1.80 -26.62 3.30
CA CYS A 84 2.71 -27.12 4.33
C CYS A 84 2.77 -26.29 5.61
N ASN A 85 2.36 -25.03 5.60
CA ASN A 85 2.41 -24.15 6.78
C ASN A 85 1.12 -24.28 7.62
N MET A 86 1.20 -24.98 8.72
CA MET A 86 0.05 -25.25 9.59
C MET A 86 -0.51 -23.97 10.23
N ALA A 87 0.32 -23.03 10.61
CA ALA A 87 -0.14 -21.76 11.19
C ALA A 87 -0.93 -20.94 10.17
N LEU A 88 -0.51 -20.94 8.91
CA LEU A 88 -1.22 -20.27 7.84
C LEU A 88 -2.53 -20.99 7.47
N LYS A 89 -2.53 -22.34 7.40
CA LYS A 89 -3.75 -23.13 7.22
C LYS A 89 -4.77 -22.84 8.33
N TRP A 90 -4.33 -22.88 9.58
CA TRP A 90 -5.15 -22.56 10.74
C TRP A 90 -5.73 -21.14 10.65
N PHE A 91 -4.89 -20.16 10.32
CA PHE A 91 -5.31 -18.76 10.20
C PHE A 91 -6.40 -18.57 9.14
N VAL A 92 -6.28 -19.26 8.02
CA VAL A 92 -7.24 -19.22 6.91
C VAL A 92 -8.51 -20.00 7.20
N GLY A 93 -8.43 -20.99 8.10
CA GLY A 93 -9.53 -21.91 8.43
C GLY A 93 -9.62 -23.09 7.48
N LEU A 94 -8.48 -23.58 7.01
CA LEU A 94 -8.35 -24.84 6.29
C LEU A 94 -8.06 -25.98 7.27
N GLY A 95 -8.62 -27.15 7.02
CA GLY A 95 -8.31 -28.37 7.75
C GLY A 95 -6.88 -28.85 7.51
N LEU A 96 -6.38 -29.75 8.35
CA LEU A 96 -5.04 -30.31 8.23
C LEU A 96 -4.86 -31.08 6.91
N ASP A 97 -5.87 -31.85 6.56
CA ASP A 97 -5.99 -32.69 5.34
C ASP A 97 -6.60 -31.94 4.16
N GLU A 98 -7.10 -30.74 4.36
CA GLU A 98 -7.71 -29.94 3.30
C GLU A 98 -6.64 -29.36 2.38
N GLU A 99 -6.75 -29.64 1.08
CA GLU A 99 -5.89 -29.05 0.07
C GLU A 99 -6.31 -27.60 -0.23
N PRO A 100 -5.36 -26.66 -0.30
CA PRO A 100 -5.67 -25.32 -0.75
C PRO A 100 -6.03 -25.29 -2.24
N TRP A 101 -6.69 -24.23 -2.65
CA TRP A 101 -7.10 -24.01 -4.03
C TRP A 101 -5.87 -23.88 -4.96
N ASP A 102 -6.09 -24.15 -6.23
CA ASP A 102 -5.08 -23.83 -7.27
C ASP A 102 -4.76 -22.33 -7.30
N ALA A 103 -3.48 -22.00 -7.53
CA ALA A 103 -3.00 -20.62 -7.53
C ALA A 103 -3.66 -19.73 -8.61
N SER A 104 -4.04 -20.30 -9.76
CA SER A 104 -4.77 -19.58 -10.81
C SER A 104 -6.20 -19.28 -10.37
N THR A 105 -6.87 -20.24 -9.73
CA THR A 105 -8.21 -20.08 -9.17
C THR A 105 -8.21 -19.00 -8.09
N PHE A 106 -7.22 -19.02 -7.18
CA PHE A 106 -7.06 -17.99 -6.15
C PHE A 106 -6.86 -16.59 -6.77
N SER A 107 -5.93 -16.46 -7.69
CA SER A 107 -5.60 -15.20 -8.38
C SER A 107 -6.81 -14.64 -9.14
N GLN A 108 -7.58 -15.48 -9.82
CA GLN A 108 -8.77 -15.05 -10.57
C GLN A 108 -9.88 -14.58 -9.61
N ASN A 109 -10.13 -15.33 -8.52
CA ASN A 109 -11.12 -14.97 -7.51
C ASN A 109 -10.77 -13.63 -6.86
N ARG A 110 -9.50 -13.43 -6.45
CA ARG A 110 -9.02 -12.17 -5.90
C ARG A 110 -9.27 -11.03 -6.89
N ARG A 111 -8.82 -11.17 -8.14
CA ARG A 111 -8.92 -10.13 -9.16
C ARG A 111 -10.36 -9.76 -9.49
N ARG A 112 -11.24 -10.74 -9.62
CA ARG A 112 -12.66 -10.50 -10.00
C ARG A 112 -13.49 -9.95 -8.84
N ARG A 113 -13.19 -10.33 -7.59
CA ARG A 113 -14.02 -10.02 -6.43
C ARG A 113 -13.44 -8.94 -5.53
N PHE A 114 -12.13 -8.91 -5.29
CA PHE A 114 -11.54 -7.96 -4.34
C PHE A 114 -10.94 -6.72 -5.01
N ASP A 115 -10.19 -6.91 -6.11
CA ASP A 115 -9.39 -5.82 -6.67
C ASP A 115 -10.20 -4.67 -7.29
N GLN A 116 -11.46 -4.89 -7.67
CA GLN A 116 -12.30 -3.89 -8.35
C GLN A 116 -13.58 -3.53 -7.59
N SER A 117 -13.85 -4.20 -6.49
CA SER A 117 -15.12 -4.09 -5.76
C SER A 117 -15.12 -3.03 -4.65
N GLY A 118 -13.95 -2.48 -4.31
CA GLY A 118 -13.78 -1.61 -3.13
C GLY A 118 -13.98 -2.33 -1.79
N ILE A 119 -14.05 -3.66 -1.77
CA ILE A 119 -14.29 -4.43 -0.54
C ILE A 119 -13.14 -4.27 0.46
N LEU A 120 -11.89 -4.23 -0.01
CA LEU A 120 -10.73 -4.03 0.86
C LEU A 120 -10.79 -2.68 1.57
N GLU A 121 -11.22 -1.62 0.86
CA GLU A 121 -11.45 -0.31 1.46
C GLU A 121 -12.56 -0.33 2.50
N LYS A 122 -13.67 -1.05 2.24
CA LYS A 122 -14.76 -1.21 3.20
C LYS A 122 -14.31 -1.94 4.47
N LEU A 123 -13.53 -3.02 4.33
CA LEU A 123 -13.01 -3.78 5.47
C LEU A 123 -11.99 -2.94 6.27
N PHE A 124 -11.13 -2.18 5.59
CA PHE A 124 -10.27 -1.20 6.24
C PHE A 124 -11.08 -0.15 7.04
N ASP A 125 -12.13 0.42 6.42
CA ASP A 125 -12.99 1.38 7.10
C ASP A 125 -13.67 0.80 8.35
N GLN A 126 -14.03 -0.49 8.33
CA GLN A 126 -14.61 -1.19 9.50
C GLN A 126 -13.57 -1.35 10.62
N THR A 127 -12.34 -1.70 10.28
CA THR A 127 -11.23 -1.78 11.25
C THR A 127 -10.99 -0.42 11.92
N VAL A 128 -10.96 0.67 11.15
CA VAL A 128 -10.82 2.04 11.69
C VAL A 128 -12.02 2.41 12.59
N LYS A 129 -13.24 2.08 12.17
CA LYS A 129 -14.45 2.33 13.00
C LYS A 129 -14.41 1.59 14.34
N ARG A 130 -14.01 0.33 14.32
CA ARG A 130 -13.82 -0.48 15.54
C ARG A 130 -12.77 0.16 16.45
N ALA A 131 -11.62 0.54 15.92
CA ALA A 131 -10.57 1.20 16.69
C ALA A 131 -11.04 2.55 17.30
N LEU A 132 -11.93 3.27 16.62
CA LEU A 132 -12.55 4.48 17.17
C LEU A 132 -13.54 4.17 18.31
N GLN A 133 -14.35 3.12 18.16
CA GLN A 133 -15.29 2.68 19.19
C GLN A 133 -14.57 2.22 20.46
N GLU A 134 -13.43 1.56 20.30
CA GLU A 134 -12.57 1.11 21.40
C GLU A 134 -11.64 2.21 21.95
N ASN A 135 -11.80 3.48 21.51
CA ASN A 135 -10.99 4.64 21.92
C ASN A 135 -9.47 4.46 21.68
N LEU A 136 -9.08 3.64 20.73
CA LEU A 136 -7.69 3.41 20.38
C LEU A 136 -7.07 4.53 19.50
N ILE A 137 -7.91 5.36 18.88
CA ILE A 137 -7.47 6.42 17.97
C ILE A 137 -7.44 7.78 18.70
N SER A 138 -6.25 8.31 18.88
CA SER A 138 -6.05 9.67 19.40
C SER A 138 -6.38 10.72 18.33
N ARG A 139 -6.67 11.95 18.76
CA ARG A 139 -6.94 13.06 17.84
C ARG A 139 -5.69 13.81 17.38
N HIS A 140 -4.51 13.26 17.66
CA HIS A 140 -3.22 13.77 17.22
C HIS A 140 -2.68 12.85 16.15
N VAL A 141 -2.42 13.37 14.95
CA VAL A 141 -2.04 12.60 13.78
C VAL A 141 -0.69 13.03 13.25
N SER A 142 0.02 12.09 12.63
CA SER A 142 1.18 12.33 11.77
C SER A 142 0.81 12.07 10.33
N VAL A 143 1.38 12.86 9.43
CA VAL A 143 1.20 12.71 7.98
C VAL A 143 2.55 12.70 7.29
N ASP A 144 2.64 11.87 6.28
CA ASP A 144 3.82 11.77 5.43
C ASP A 144 3.45 11.21 4.06
N GLY A 145 4.34 11.41 3.10
CA GLY A 145 4.25 10.89 1.75
C GLY A 145 5.47 10.07 1.38
N THR A 146 5.27 9.07 0.54
CA THR A 146 6.38 8.30 -0.01
C THR A 146 6.18 8.02 -1.48
N LEU A 147 7.29 7.90 -2.21
CA LEU A 147 7.28 7.48 -3.60
C LEU A 147 7.35 5.97 -3.69
N VAL A 148 6.46 5.39 -4.51
CA VAL A 148 6.38 3.95 -4.78
C VAL A 148 6.53 3.71 -6.26
N ARG A 149 7.36 2.73 -6.64
CA ARG A 149 7.59 2.39 -8.05
C ARG A 149 6.32 1.85 -8.70
N ALA A 150 6.04 2.29 -9.92
CA ALA A 150 4.99 1.74 -10.75
C ALA A 150 5.41 0.40 -11.38
N ASN A 151 4.43 -0.37 -11.81
CA ASN A 151 4.68 -1.56 -12.63
C ASN A 151 4.81 -1.19 -14.12
N ALA A 152 5.76 -0.32 -14.41
CA ALA A 152 6.08 0.16 -15.74
C ALA A 152 7.59 0.20 -15.95
N SER A 153 8.01 0.00 -17.19
CA SER A 153 9.41 0.14 -17.63
C SER A 153 9.65 1.54 -18.19
N PHE A 154 10.88 2.04 -18.12
CA PHE A 154 11.28 3.25 -18.86
C PHE A 154 11.04 3.12 -20.37
N LYS A 155 11.22 1.92 -20.92
CA LYS A 155 10.99 1.64 -22.35
C LYS A 155 9.54 1.80 -22.78
N SER A 156 8.58 1.73 -21.84
CA SER A 156 7.15 1.93 -22.12
C SER A 156 6.74 3.40 -22.26
N PHE A 157 7.64 4.34 -21.97
CA PHE A 157 7.35 5.75 -22.08
C PHE A 157 7.60 6.24 -23.50
N VAL A 158 6.54 6.75 -24.12
CA VAL A 158 6.55 7.30 -25.47
C VAL A 158 6.10 8.78 -25.44
N PRO A 159 6.45 9.59 -26.45
CA PRO A 159 5.89 10.94 -26.58
C PRO A 159 4.36 10.91 -26.55
N ILE A 160 3.75 11.90 -25.89
CA ILE A 160 2.28 11.95 -25.73
C ILE A 160 1.58 12.03 -27.10
N GLU A 161 2.21 12.68 -28.08
CA GLU A 161 1.72 12.82 -29.46
C GLU A 161 1.68 11.49 -30.24
N VAL A 162 2.46 10.49 -29.79
CA VAL A 162 2.59 9.17 -30.42
C VAL A 162 1.96 8.07 -29.56
N ALA A 163 1.21 8.41 -28.52
CA ALA A 163 0.58 7.43 -27.63
C ALA A 163 -0.40 6.54 -28.40
N MET A 164 0.07 5.36 -28.77
CA MET A 164 -0.75 4.29 -29.36
C MET A 164 -1.72 3.71 -28.32
N ASP A 165 -2.81 3.14 -28.81
CA ASP A 165 -3.69 2.30 -28.00
C ASP A 165 -2.87 1.20 -27.29
N PRO A 166 -3.07 0.99 -25.97
CA PRO A 166 -2.40 -0.06 -25.21
C PRO A 166 -2.47 -1.47 -25.81
N GLU A 167 -3.55 -1.80 -26.50
CA GLU A 167 -3.73 -3.11 -27.16
C GLU A 167 -2.88 -3.24 -28.44
N GLU A 168 -2.74 -2.20 -29.20
CA GLU A 168 -1.87 -2.16 -30.38
C GLU A 168 -0.40 -2.29 -29.99
N TYR A 169 0.01 -1.66 -28.88
CA TYR A 169 1.36 -1.81 -28.32
C TYR A 169 1.66 -3.23 -27.86
N LYS A 170 0.73 -3.89 -27.19
CA LYS A 170 0.86 -5.30 -26.79
C LYS A 170 1.01 -6.22 -27.98
N LYS A 171 0.27 -5.96 -29.08
CA LYS A 171 0.37 -6.71 -30.31
C LYS A 171 1.74 -6.58 -30.96
N ARG A 172 2.31 -5.36 -30.97
CA ARG A 172 3.66 -5.11 -31.47
C ARG A 172 4.76 -5.77 -30.62
N LEU A 173 4.62 -5.78 -29.29
CA LEU A 173 5.58 -6.48 -28.42
C LEU A 173 5.60 -7.98 -28.69
N ARG A 174 4.45 -8.60 -28.96
CA ARG A 174 4.36 -10.03 -29.28
C ARG A 174 4.93 -10.36 -30.66
N SER A 175 4.86 -9.43 -31.61
CA SER A 175 5.44 -9.62 -32.95
C SER A 175 6.92 -9.30 -33.03
N SER A 176 7.52 -8.64 -32.04
CA SER A 176 8.94 -8.30 -32.00
C SER A 176 9.82 -9.32 -31.25
N ASP A 177 9.21 -10.33 -30.62
CA ASP A 177 9.96 -11.42 -29.99
C ASP A 177 10.61 -12.39 -31.03
N ASP A 178 10.24 -12.27 -32.31
CA ASP A 178 10.74 -13.11 -33.40
C ASP A 178 11.86 -12.45 -34.24
N GLU A 179 12.30 -11.24 -33.96
CA GLU A 179 13.40 -10.60 -34.67
C GLU A 179 14.53 -10.21 -33.69
N ASP A 180 15.68 -10.87 -33.88
CA ASP A 180 16.97 -10.52 -33.27
C ASP A 180 17.33 -9.05 -33.56
N HIS A 181 16.95 -8.14 -32.72
CA HIS A 181 17.34 -6.73 -32.82
C HIS A 181 18.66 -6.50 -32.09
N GLN A 182 19.75 -6.52 -32.84
CA GLN A 182 20.95 -5.75 -32.52
C GLN A 182 20.58 -4.23 -32.60
N GLY A 183 19.88 -3.74 -31.57
CA GLY A 183 19.66 -2.30 -31.41
C GLY A 183 20.92 -1.61 -30.93
N PRO A 184 21.13 -0.33 -31.23
CA PRO A 184 22.27 0.46 -30.73
C PRO A 184 22.35 0.33 -29.20
N GLN A 185 23.56 0.04 -28.70
CA GLN A 185 23.82 -0.08 -27.26
C GLN A 185 23.33 1.16 -26.53
N ASP A 186 22.41 0.95 -25.59
CA ASP A 186 21.89 1.99 -24.70
C ASP A 186 23.05 2.52 -23.86
N PRO A 187 23.42 3.81 -23.93
CA PRO A 187 24.54 4.39 -23.18
C PRO A 187 24.34 4.40 -21.66
N GLY A 188 23.31 3.72 -21.11
CA GLY A 188 23.17 3.46 -19.69
C GLY A 188 22.81 4.65 -18.82
N ASN A 189 22.54 5.82 -19.37
CA ASN A 189 22.11 6.98 -18.59
C ASN A 189 20.58 7.18 -18.66
N PRO A 190 19.81 6.85 -17.58
CA PRO A 190 18.36 6.95 -17.58
C PRO A 190 17.82 8.38 -17.64
N THR A 191 18.68 9.40 -17.56
CA THR A 191 18.28 10.82 -17.62
C THR A 191 18.48 11.40 -19.01
N VAL A 192 19.26 10.77 -19.84
CA VAL A 192 19.47 11.18 -21.24
C VAL A 192 18.64 10.27 -22.12
N ASP A 193 17.98 10.88 -23.04
CA ASP A 193 17.03 10.29 -23.92
C ASP A 193 17.54 9.16 -24.79
N PHE A 194 16.66 8.22 -25.03
CA PHE A 194 16.81 7.12 -25.98
C PHE A 194 16.96 7.58 -27.45
N ARG A 195 16.80 8.88 -27.78
CA ARG A 195 16.93 9.46 -29.12
C ARG A 195 17.32 10.95 -29.11
N GLY A 196 18.07 11.41 -28.10
CA GLY A 196 18.46 12.83 -27.98
C GLY A 196 17.39 13.77 -27.43
N GLN A 197 16.20 13.28 -27.02
CA GLN A 197 15.13 14.09 -26.43
C GLN A 197 14.98 13.82 -24.94
N LYS A 198 14.97 14.85 -24.12
CA LYS A 198 14.82 14.75 -22.66
C LYS A 198 13.41 14.28 -22.27
N ARG A 199 13.31 13.08 -21.71
CA ARG A 199 12.04 12.54 -21.23
C ARG A 199 11.54 13.30 -20.01
N GLY A 200 10.27 13.68 -20.01
CA GLY A 200 9.65 14.39 -18.91
C GLY A 200 8.16 14.09 -18.79
N ASN A 201 7.59 14.38 -17.63
CA ASN A 201 6.17 14.18 -17.37
C ASN A 201 5.23 15.02 -18.24
N ARG A 202 5.75 16.07 -18.87
CA ARG A 202 4.99 16.92 -19.79
C ARG A 202 4.98 16.38 -21.22
N THR A 203 5.98 15.59 -21.59
CA THR A 203 6.22 15.16 -22.98
C THR A 203 6.00 13.67 -23.20
N HIS A 204 6.07 12.84 -22.14
CA HIS A 204 6.00 11.39 -22.27
C HIS A 204 4.97 10.77 -21.32
N ARG A 205 4.38 9.64 -21.76
CA ARG A 205 3.47 8.79 -20.98
C ARG A 205 3.85 7.32 -21.17
N SER A 206 3.61 6.53 -20.11
CA SER A 206 3.77 5.08 -20.21
C SER A 206 2.56 4.45 -20.91
N LEU A 207 2.81 3.59 -21.89
CA LEU A 207 1.77 2.79 -22.54
C LEU A 207 1.27 1.65 -21.66
N THR A 208 2.11 1.15 -20.75
CA THR A 208 1.74 0.03 -19.86
C THR A 208 1.03 0.49 -18.59
N ASP A 209 1.27 1.72 -18.14
CA ASP A 209 0.63 2.34 -16.97
C ASP A 209 0.53 3.86 -17.22
N SER A 210 -0.57 4.28 -17.84
CA SER A 210 -0.80 5.66 -18.27
C SER A 210 -0.86 6.67 -17.12
N ASP A 211 -1.14 6.21 -15.90
CA ASP A 211 -1.28 7.05 -14.71
C ASP A 211 0.05 7.29 -14.00
N CYS A 212 1.05 6.41 -14.17
CA CYS A 212 2.34 6.62 -13.53
C CYS A 212 3.10 7.81 -14.14
N ARG A 213 3.99 8.39 -13.37
CA ARG A 213 4.83 9.52 -13.75
C ARG A 213 6.27 9.26 -13.34
N PHE A 214 7.21 9.96 -13.96
CA PHE A 214 8.57 10.02 -13.45
C PHE A 214 8.58 10.74 -12.11
N VAL A 215 9.08 10.07 -11.09
CA VAL A 215 9.21 10.59 -9.72
C VAL A 215 10.67 10.50 -9.28
N SER A 216 11.11 11.47 -8.47
CA SER A 216 12.46 11.49 -7.89
C SER A 216 12.40 12.10 -6.49
N LYS A 217 13.20 11.61 -5.57
CA LYS A 217 13.37 12.23 -4.23
C LYS A 217 14.35 13.42 -4.24
N GLY A 218 14.92 13.77 -5.37
CA GLY A 218 15.90 14.87 -5.47
C GLY A 218 17.24 14.56 -4.81
N THR A 219 17.48 13.33 -4.34
CA THR A 219 18.77 12.93 -3.79
C THR A 219 19.75 12.67 -4.93
N LEU A 220 20.94 13.29 -4.87
CA LEU A 220 22.02 13.05 -5.83
C LEU A 220 22.26 11.53 -5.98
N GLY A 221 22.25 11.06 -7.22
CA GLY A 221 22.56 9.66 -7.55
C GLY A 221 21.36 8.72 -7.73
N THR A 222 20.14 9.10 -7.34
CA THR A 222 18.94 8.33 -7.68
C THR A 222 18.22 8.98 -8.83
N GLY A 223 18.35 8.42 -10.05
CA GLY A 223 17.62 8.88 -11.23
C GLY A 223 16.10 8.84 -11.03
N ALA A 224 15.36 9.61 -11.82
CA ALA A 224 13.91 9.53 -11.84
C ALA A 224 13.45 8.15 -12.31
N TYR A 225 12.33 7.66 -11.76
CA TYR A 225 11.76 6.37 -12.11
C TYR A 225 10.23 6.46 -12.24
N PRO A 226 9.58 5.55 -12.98
CA PRO A 226 8.12 5.48 -13.03
C PRO A 226 7.54 5.18 -11.65
N GLY A 227 6.63 6.00 -11.17
CA GLY A 227 6.08 5.85 -9.82
C GLY A 227 4.81 6.65 -9.57
N TYR A 228 4.36 6.51 -8.33
CA TYR A 228 3.24 7.22 -7.72
C TYR A 228 3.66 7.80 -6.39
N THR A 229 2.93 8.80 -5.93
CA THR A 229 3.00 9.26 -4.53
C THR A 229 1.99 8.48 -3.70
N VAL A 230 2.40 8.03 -2.53
CA VAL A 230 1.51 7.39 -1.55
C VAL A 230 1.53 8.24 -0.28
N ASN A 231 0.36 8.73 0.11
CA ASN A 231 0.16 9.57 1.28
C ASN A 231 -0.51 8.78 2.39
N ALA A 232 -0.11 9.02 3.64
CA ALA A 232 -0.66 8.39 4.82
C ALA A 232 -1.07 9.41 5.88
N VAL A 233 -2.12 9.09 6.60
CA VAL A 233 -2.50 9.73 7.85
C VAL A 233 -2.57 8.67 8.93
N MET A 234 -1.76 8.81 9.96
CA MET A 234 -1.60 7.86 11.06
C MET A 234 -1.84 8.56 12.40
N GLU A 235 -2.56 7.93 13.31
CA GLU A 235 -2.67 8.43 14.67
C GLU A 235 -1.39 8.14 15.49
N ASN A 236 -1.09 8.99 16.48
CA ASN A 236 0.22 9.01 17.11
C ASN A 236 0.41 8.08 18.32
N ARG A 237 -0.68 7.60 18.93
CA ARG A 237 -0.62 6.80 20.16
C ARG A 237 -0.34 5.33 19.87
N HIS A 238 -1.16 4.72 19.03
CA HIS A 238 -1.10 3.29 18.71
C HIS A 238 -0.61 2.98 17.28
N ARG A 239 -0.21 3.99 16.50
CA ARG A 239 0.25 3.86 15.11
C ARG A 239 -0.82 3.33 14.15
N LEU A 240 -2.09 3.62 14.43
CA LEU A 240 -3.19 3.17 13.59
C LEU A 240 -3.36 4.09 12.37
N LEU A 241 -3.42 3.49 11.20
CA LEU A 241 -3.70 4.20 9.95
C LEU A 241 -5.16 4.65 9.90
N LEU A 242 -5.38 5.94 9.65
CA LEU A 242 -6.70 6.50 9.34
C LEU A 242 -6.98 6.54 7.85
N GLY A 243 -5.94 6.48 7.05
CA GLY A 243 -6.04 6.42 5.60
C GLY A 243 -4.69 6.33 4.92
N LEU A 244 -4.69 5.63 3.81
CA LEU A 244 -3.60 5.51 2.86
C LEU A 244 -4.17 5.79 1.46
N ARG A 245 -3.42 6.53 0.63
CA ARG A 245 -3.87 6.87 -0.72
C ARG A 245 -2.72 6.99 -1.69
N ALA A 246 -2.82 6.26 -2.79
CA ALA A 246 -1.94 6.47 -3.94
C ALA A 246 -2.49 7.59 -4.82
N GLU A 247 -1.60 8.40 -5.38
CA GLU A 247 -1.94 9.51 -6.28
C GLU A 247 -0.95 9.61 -7.43
N ILE A 248 -1.44 10.17 -8.54
CA ILE A 248 -0.58 10.53 -9.66
C ILE A 248 0.33 11.67 -9.22
N PHE A 249 1.63 11.50 -9.36
CA PHE A 249 2.59 12.56 -9.11
C PHE A 249 2.42 13.69 -10.15
N ARG A 250 1.96 14.85 -9.74
CA ARG A 250 1.78 16.02 -10.61
C ARG A 250 2.84 17.10 -10.36
N SER A 251 3.18 17.29 -9.09
CA SER A 251 4.15 18.28 -8.62
C SER A 251 4.61 17.91 -7.20
N SER A 252 5.53 18.66 -6.64
CA SER A 252 5.94 18.56 -5.24
C SER A 252 4.79 18.78 -4.24
N THR A 253 3.69 19.42 -4.67
CA THR A 253 2.49 19.66 -3.85
C THR A 253 1.47 18.52 -3.89
N SER A 254 1.71 17.45 -4.66
CA SER A 254 0.80 16.30 -4.75
C SER A 254 0.60 15.60 -3.39
N GLU A 255 1.66 15.53 -2.59
CA GLU A 255 1.61 14.96 -1.23
C GLU A 255 0.69 15.76 -0.32
N GLU A 256 0.75 17.07 -0.39
CA GLU A 256 -0.07 17.98 0.41
C GLU A 256 -1.56 17.83 0.12
N GLN A 257 -1.92 17.78 -1.16
CA GLN A 257 -3.31 17.62 -1.62
C GLN A 257 -3.86 16.26 -1.19
N GLY A 258 -3.05 15.21 -1.32
CA GLY A 258 -3.40 13.85 -0.88
C GLY A 258 -3.67 13.76 0.62
N VAL A 259 -2.83 14.37 1.44
CA VAL A 259 -3.03 14.44 2.89
C VAL A 259 -4.31 15.20 3.24
N LEU A 260 -4.57 16.36 2.63
CA LEU A 260 -5.79 17.12 2.87
C LEU A 260 -7.04 16.33 2.48
N ALA A 261 -7.00 15.59 1.38
CA ALA A 261 -8.09 14.72 0.94
C ALA A 261 -8.32 13.56 1.92
N LEU A 262 -7.26 12.97 2.51
CA LEU A 262 -7.35 11.94 3.53
C LEU A 262 -7.99 12.46 4.84
N LEU A 263 -7.66 13.67 5.27
CA LEU A 263 -8.31 14.32 6.41
C LEU A 263 -9.81 14.54 6.19
N ASP A 264 -10.18 14.97 4.97
CA ASP A 264 -11.60 15.13 4.59
C ASP A 264 -12.31 13.78 4.51
N ARG A 265 -11.64 12.74 3.99
CA ARG A 265 -12.17 11.37 4.00
C ARG A 265 -12.41 10.87 5.42
N ALA A 266 -11.44 11.05 6.33
CA ALA A 266 -11.59 10.66 7.73
C ALA A 266 -12.78 11.37 8.41
N LYS A 267 -12.98 12.65 8.12
CA LYS A 267 -14.13 13.41 8.60
C LYS A 267 -15.46 12.86 8.05
N ARG A 268 -15.55 12.58 6.75
CA ARG A 268 -16.78 12.08 6.10
C ARG A 268 -17.12 10.65 6.51
N ARG A 269 -16.11 9.75 6.48
CA ARG A 269 -16.32 8.30 6.69
C ARG A 269 -16.47 7.91 8.16
N PHE A 270 -15.70 8.59 9.04
CA PHE A 270 -15.56 8.22 10.45
C PHE A 270 -16.04 9.30 11.41
N ARG A 271 -16.49 10.46 10.92
CA ARG A 271 -16.75 11.66 11.73
C ARG A 271 -15.52 12.08 12.57
N PHE A 272 -14.34 11.63 12.17
CA PHE A 272 -13.09 11.91 12.86
C PHE A 272 -12.58 13.32 12.50
N LYS A 273 -12.18 14.07 13.54
CA LYS A 273 -11.55 15.40 13.40
C LYS A 273 -10.25 15.39 14.20
N ALA A 274 -9.12 15.48 13.52
CA ALA A 274 -7.84 15.67 14.17
C ALA A 274 -7.81 17.00 14.97
N LYS A 275 -7.13 17.01 16.11
CA LYS A 275 -6.81 18.25 16.88
C LYS A 275 -5.50 18.85 16.39
N SER A 276 -4.48 18.02 16.19
CA SER A 276 -3.18 18.45 15.67
C SER A 276 -2.67 17.48 14.61
N LEU A 277 -1.82 18.01 13.75
CA LEU A 277 -1.19 17.29 12.64
C LEU A 277 0.31 17.56 12.68
N GLY A 278 1.12 16.49 12.84
CA GLY A 278 2.56 16.51 12.70
C GLY A 278 2.94 16.25 11.24
N ALA A 279 3.86 17.04 10.70
CA ALA A 279 4.41 16.86 9.37
C ALA A 279 5.87 17.33 9.32
N ASP A 280 6.62 16.81 8.36
CA ASP A 280 7.99 17.22 8.10
C ASP A 280 8.08 18.62 7.45
N LYS A 281 9.32 19.06 7.16
CA LYS A 281 9.61 20.33 6.53
C LYS A 281 9.07 20.43 5.10
N GLY A 282 8.92 19.31 4.39
CA GLY A 282 8.38 19.26 3.03
C GLY A 282 6.96 19.81 2.93
N PHE A 283 6.21 19.74 4.01
CA PHE A 283 4.83 20.28 4.10
C PHE A 283 4.76 21.75 4.53
N PHE A 284 5.89 22.47 4.64
CA PHE A 284 5.89 23.87 5.08
C PHE A 284 5.53 24.84 3.96
N HIS A 285 4.41 24.63 3.28
CA HIS A 285 3.89 25.48 2.22
C HIS A 285 2.62 26.22 2.64
N ARG A 286 2.47 27.46 2.15
CA ARG A 286 1.35 28.34 2.49
C ARG A 286 0.00 27.69 2.28
N GLU A 287 -0.20 27.02 1.15
CA GLU A 287 -1.50 26.43 0.76
C GLU A 287 -1.87 25.25 1.64
N PHE A 288 -0.89 24.38 1.96
CA PHE A 288 -1.09 23.28 2.87
C PHE A 288 -1.42 23.77 4.27
N ILE A 289 -0.62 24.68 4.81
CA ILE A 289 -0.84 25.26 6.15
C ILE A 289 -2.22 25.90 6.24
N ALA A 290 -2.61 26.70 5.23
CA ALA A 290 -3.94 27.30 5.14
C ALA A 290 -5.04 26.24 5.06
N GLY A 291 -4.82 25.15 4.31
CA GLY A 291 -5.72 24.01 4.20
C GLY A 291 -5.94 23.28 5.52
N VAL A 292 -4.88 23.10 6.31
CA VAL A 292 -4.94 22.49 7.66
C VAL A 292 -5.73 23.41 8.62
N PHE A 293 -5.45 24.71 8.62
CA PHE A 293 -6.19 25.66 9.46
C PHE A 293 -7.68 25.76 9.11
N ARG A 294 -8.03 25.71 7.81
CA ARG A 294 -9.44 25.68 7.38
C ARG A 294 -10.22 24.48 7.96
N ARG A 295 -9.52 23.37 8.20
CA ARG A 295 -10.08 22.16 8.84
C ARG A 295 -10.10 22.25 10.37
N ARG A 296 -9.68 23.38 10.93
CA ARG A 296 -9.56 23.60 12.38
C ARG A 296 -8.58 22.62 13.05
N VAL A 297 -7.55 22.21 12.32
CA VAL A 297 -6.46 21.37 12.82
C VAL A 297 -5.26 22.25 13.13
N GLN A 298 -4.59 21.98 14.24
CA GLN A 298 -3.36 22.67 14.62
C GLN A 298 -2.17 22.06 13.90
N PRO A 299 -1.49 22.78 12.99
CA PRO A 299 -0.30 22.23 12.31
C PRO A 299 0.94 22.28 13.21
N HIS A 300 1.60 21.16 13.35
CA HIS A 300 2.91 20.98 13.98
C HIS A 300 3.94 20.58 12.91
N ILE A 301 4.24 21.51 12.02
CA ILE A 301 5.11 21.30 10.86
C ILE A 301 6.52 21.78 11.19
N ALA A 302 7.53 21.00 10.84
CA ALA A 302 8.92 21.43 10.92
C ALA A 302 9.13 22.62 10.00
N ALA A 303 9.43 23.80 10.58
CA ALA A 303 9.43 25.03 9.82
C ALA A 303 10.74 25.29 9.10
N ASP A 304 10.65 25.83 7.91
CA ASP A 304 11.75 26.42 7.16
C ASP A 304 11.90 27.93 7.49
N THR A 305 13.06 28.47 7.21
CA THR A 305 13.32 29.92 7.23
C THR A 305 12.62 30.63 6.06
N ARG A 306 12.37 29.92 4.97
CA ARG A 306 11.64 30.39 3.79
C ARG A 306 10.14 30.58 4.09
N GLY A 307 9.51 31.53 3.41
CA GLY A 307 8.09 31.82 3.53
C GLY A 307 7.78 32.91 4.57
N SER A 308 7.18 34.01 4.12
CA SER A 308 6.87 35.21 4.92
C SER A 308 5.36 35.38 5.24
N SER A 309 4.47 34.52 4.72
CA SER A 309 3.04 34.66 4.91
C SER A 309 2.64 34.57 6.38
N ARG A 310 1.50 35.19 6.73
CA ARG A 310 0.89 35.10 8.07
C ARG A 310 0.72 33.64 8.58
N PHE A 311 0.52 32.70 7.66
CA PHE A 311 0.38 31.29 8.00
C PHE A 311 1.72 30.68 8.44
N HIS A 312 2.81 30.97 7.74
CA HIS A 312 4.15 30.56 8.12
C HIS A 312 4.57 31.11 9.48
N GLN A 313 4.33 32.41 9.70
CA GLN A 313 4.59 33.07 10.98
C GLN A 313 3.82 32.39 12.12
N ARG A 314 2.53 32.10 11.94
CA ARG A 314 1.67 31.46 12.93
C ARG A 314 2.15 30.04 13.30
N VAL A 315 2.69 29.29 12.34
CA VAL A 315 3.30 27.96 12.61
C VAL A 315 4.60 28.13 13.39
N ARG A 316 5.47 29.08 13.01
CA ARG A 316 6.74 29.33 13.68
C ARG A 316 6.55 29.74 15.16
N MET A 317 5.58 30.58 15.47
CA MET A 317 5.28 31.02 16.84
C MET A 317 4.89 29.86 17.77
N ARG A 318 4.32 28.79 17.22
CA ARG A 318 3.82 27.64 17.99
C ARG A 318 4.82 26.49 18.15
N ARG A 319 6.03 26.59 17.60
CA ARG A 319 7.08 25.55 17.64
C ARG A 319 7.71 25.32 19.01
N ARG A 320 7.56 26.24 19.96
CA ARG A 320 8.26 26.20 21.25
C ARG A 320 7.54 25.36 22.31
N GLY A 321 6.30 24.97 22.08
CA GLY A 321 5.49 24.23 23.06
C GLY A 321 5.79 22.74 23.10
N GLU A 322 5.54 22.11 24.24
CA GLU A 322 5.64 20.66 24.43
C GLU A 322 4.79 19.85 23.45
N PRO A 323 3.53 20.25 23.11
CA PRO A 323 2.72 19.54 22.11
C PRO A 323 3.39 19.45 20.74
N TYR A 324 4.08 20.48 20.32
CA TYR A 324 4.84 20.48 19.08
C TYR A 324 6.02 19.48 19.16
N ARG A 325 6.82 19.51 20.24
CA ARG A 325 7.95 18.61 20.43
C ARG A 325 7.52 17.15 20.45
N LEU A 326 6.42 16.84 21.12
CA LEU A 326 5.82 15.51 21.15
C LEU A 326 5.39 15.07 19.76
N SER A 327 4.67 15.95 19.04
CA SER A 327 4.22 15.66 17.68
C SER A 327 5.37 15.40 16.71
N GLN A 328 6.48 16.16 16.81
CA GLN A 328 7.67 15.92 15.98
C GLN A 328 8.39 14.61 16.34
N ARG A 329 8.44 14.23 17.61
CA ARG A 329 8.94 12.90 17.99
C ARG A 329 8.11 11.75 17.43
N CYS A 330 6.78 11.94 17.35
CA CYS A 330 5.88 10.93 16.77
C CYS A 330 6.00 10.77 15.25
N LEU A 331 6.58 11.73 14.53
CA LEU A 331 6.79 11.63 13.07
C LEU A 331 7.62 10.40 12.68
N LYS A 332 8.60 10.01 13.48
CA LYS A 332 9.39 8.80 13.23
C LYS A 332 8.53 7.55 13.06
N LYS A 333 7.39 7.48 13.76
CA LYS A 333 6.49 6.32 13.69
C LYS A 333 5.85 6.14 12.30
N ILE A 334 5.57 7.23 11.56
CA ILE A 334 5.03 7.12 10.21
C ILE A 334 6.12 6.79 9.19
N GLU A 335 7.35 7.25 9.42
CA GLU A 335 8.52 6.84 8.62
C GLU A 335 8.77 5.34 8.77
N GLU A 336 8.72 4.81 10.02
CA GLU A 336 8.83 3.37 10.30
C GLU A 336 7.73 2.57 9.60
N LEU A 337 6.49 3.06 9.57
CA LEU A 337 5.38 2.43 8.84
C LEU A 337 5.69 2.27 7.35
N PHE A 338 6.22 3.31 6.70
CA PHE A 338 6.63 3.22 5.31
C PHE A 338 7.86 2.32 5.11
N GLY A 339 8.80 2.33 6.04
CA GLY A 339 9.95 1.44 6.07
C GLY A 339 9.51 -0.01 6.09
N GLU A 340 8.70 -0.39 7.07
CA GLU A 340 8.11 -1.73 7.21
C GLU A 340 7.29 -2.14 5.98
N GLY A 341 6.43 -1.24 5.49
CA GLY A 341 5.65 -1.48 4.28
C GLY A 341 6.51 -1.79 3.06
N LYS A 342 7.65 -1.11 2.91
CA LYS A 342 8.59 -1.33 1.80
C LYS A 342 9.42 -2.59 1.95
N GLU A 343 9.87 -2.91 3.16
CA GLU A 343 10.74 -4.07 3.40
C GLU A 343 9.95 -5.38 3.41
N PHE A 344 8.83 -5.42 4.14
CA PHE A 344 8.13 -6.66 4.41
C PHE A 344 6.82 -6.82 3.64
N HIS A 345 6.13 -5.71 3.27
CA HIS A 345 4.77 -5.77 2.72
C HIS A 345 4.68 -5.36 1.24
N GLY A 346 5.81 -5.30 0.55
CA GLY A 346 5.88 -5.11 -0.90
C GLY A 346 5.53 -3.70 -1.40
N LEU A 347 5.53 -2.68 -0.53
CA LEU A 347 5.26 -1.29 -0.90
C LEU A 347 6.40 -0.62 -1.69
N ARG A 348 7.50 -1.32 -2.00
CA ARG A 348 8.56 -0.79 -2.87
C ARG A 348 8.10 -0.60 -4.30
N ARG A 349 7.18 -1.45 -4.78
CA ARG A 349 6.67 -1.43 -6.14
C ARG A 349 5.24 -1.93 -6.18
N PHE A 350 4.36 -1.19 -6.86
CA PHE A 350 3.02 -1.66 -7.15
C PHE A 350 3.04 -2.84 -8.11
N ARG A 351 2.19 -3.83 -7.86
CA ARG A 351 2.01 -4.99 -8.72
C ARG A 351 0.96 -4.76 -9.80
N ARG A 352 0.09 -3.77 -9.59
CA ARG A 352 -1.01 -3.39 -10.48
C ARG A 352 -0.62 -2.18 -11.31
N ARG A 353 -1.37 -1.96 -12.38
CA ARG A 353 -1.22 -0.82 -13.28
C ARG A 353 -2.51 -0.01 -13.29
N GLY A 354 -2.36 1.32 -13.38
CA GLY A 354 -3.48 2.26 -13.29
C GLY A 354 -3.88 2.60 -11.85
N LEU A 355 -4.14 3.88 -11.59
CA LEU A 355 -4.39 4.42 -10.26
C LEU A 355 -5.57 3.72 -9.52
N LEU A 356 -6.60 3.31 -10.25
CA LEU A 356 -7.76 2.62 -9.66
C LEU A 356 -7.45 1.22 -9.12
N LYS A 357 -6.31 0.64 -9.51
CA LYS A 357 -5.91 -0.72 -9.11
C LYS A 357 -4.71 -0.74 -8.16
N VAL A 358 -4.07 0.39 -7.94
CA VAL A 358 -3.00 0.60 -6.98
C VAL A 358 -3.52 1.33 -5.75
#